data_e26baf4b505bbebd54b3932960eaee33
#
_entry.id   e26baf4b505bbebd54b3932960eaee33
#
_cell.length_a   1.000
_cell.length_b   1.000
_cell.length_c   1.000
_cell.angle_alpha   90.00
_cell.angle_beta   90.00
_cell.angle_gamma   90.00
#
_symmetry.space_group_name_H-M   'P 1'
#
loop_
_entity.id
_entity.type
_entity.pdbx_description
1 polymer ?
#
loop_
_entity_poly.entity_id
_entity_poly.type
_entity_poly.pdbx_seq_one_letter_code
_entity_poly.pdbx_strand_id
1 'polypeptide(L)'
;MFSKKKTHDFFIQLEMKRILVTGATGNVGMELIKFLYAKNSKCEIVAGVRNIEKSKQIFKNYDKLEFVNFDFENTETFHKSLENIDVVFLLRPPHISDTNKYFRPLIQTIKNKGINEIVFLSVQGVEKSKIIPHHKIEKLITEFGLHHIFIRPSYFMQNLTTTLLNDIVEKRKIILPAGKAKFNWIDIENIAEVAAILLENFENYKNRSFEITGTENVNFYRIADLISNMINERVDYENFNPLKFFRTKKKDGISTGMILVMIMLHFLPRFQPEPKISNFYEKLTGKQPTLIAEFIKRENEKFITQ
;
A
#
# COMPACT_ATOMS: atom_id res chain seq x y z
N MET A 1 -53.86 35.28 19.60
CA MET A 1 -52.45 35.64 19.79
C MET A 1 -51.61 34.36 19.70
N PHE A 2 -51.21 33.95 18.48
CA PHE A 2 -50.49 32.70 18.21
C PHE A 2 -48.99 32.98 18.11
N SER A 3 -48.23 32.44 19.10
CA SER A 3 -46.78 32.52 19.16
C SER A 3 -46.18 31.60 18.09
N LYS A 4 -45.50 32.16 17.08
CA LYS A 4 -44.64 31.40 16.14
C LYS A 4 -43.37 30.95 16.88
N LYS A 5 -43.30 29.68 17.21
CA LYS A 5 -42.01 29.02 17.55
C LYS A 5 -41.12 29.00 16.30
N LYS A 6 -40.03 29.76 16.33
CA LYS A 6 -38.94 29.64 15.36
C LYS A 6 -38.23 28.28 15.65
N THR A 7 -38.42 27.34 14.74
CA THR A 7 -37.56 26.17 14.63
C THR A 7 -36.21 26.64 14.09
N HIS A 8 -35.20 26.63 14.94
CA HIS A 8 -33.83 26.76 14.54
C HIS A 8 -33.43 25.41 13.93
N ASP A 9 -33.43 25.35 12.60
CA ASP A 9 -32.79 24.27 11.87
C ASP A 9 -31.27 24.38 12.11
N PHE A 10 -30.79 23.57 13.04
CA PHE A 10 -29.37 23.36 13.26
C PHE A 10 -28.86 22.47 12.10
N PHE A 11 -28.54 23.10 10.97
CA PHE A 11 -27.72 22.44 9.96
C PHE A 11 -26.33 22.21 10.58
N ILE A 12 -26.11 21.03 11.13
CA ILE A 12 -24.75 20.54 11.36
C ILE A 12 -24.15 20.36 9.97
N GLN A 13 -23.42 21.36 9.53
CA GLN A 13 -22.54 21.25 8.36
C GLN A 13 -21.49 20.21 8.78
N LEU A 14 -21.67 18.96 8.34
CA LEU A 14 -20.67 17.92 8.50
C LEU A 14 -19.43 18.43 7.76
N GLU A 15 -18.46 18.95 8.51
CA GLU A 15 -17.16 19.30 7.96
C GLU A 15 -16.58 18.07 7.28
N MET A 16 -16.22 18.23 6.00
CA MET A 16 -15.62 17.13 5.23
C MET A 16 -14.22 16.88 5.76
N LYS A 17 -13.94 15.65 6.15
CA LYS A 17 -12.59 15.26 6.63
C LYS A 17 -11.55 15.48 5.54
N ARG A 18 -10.44 16.13 5.89
CA ARG A 18 -9.29 16.31 5.01
C ARG A 18 -8.27 15.20 5.25
N ILE A 19 -7.99 14.45 4.20
CA ILE A 19 -7.12 13.26 4.25
C ILE A 19 -5.82 13.55 3.51
N LEU A 20 -4.70 13.56 4.23
CA LEU A 20 -3.38 13.55 3.59
C LEU A 20 -3.02 12.13 3.16
N VAL A 21 -2.84 11.92 1.85
CA VAL A 21 -2.32 10.68 1.29
C VAL A 21 -0.83 10.83 1.03
N THR A 22 0.02 10.23 1.88
CA THR A 22 1.46 10.18 1.62
C THR A 22 1.76 9.15 0.54
N GLY A 23 2.83 9.35 -0.25
CA GLY A 23 3.13 8.44 -1.36
C GLY A 23 2.04 8.41 -2.44
N ALA A 24 1.34 9.53 -2.64
CA ALA A 24 0.18 9.68 -3.51
C ALA A 24 0.44 9.24 -4.97
N THR A 25 1.65 9.43 -5.49
CA THR A 25 2.04 9.01 -6.86
C THR A 25 2.56 7.57 -6.95
N GLY A 26 2.57 6.83 -5.85
CA GLY A 26 2.88 5.40 -5.83
C GLY A 26 1.67 4.53 -6.18
N ASN A 27 1.90 3.25 -6.46
CA ASN A 27 0.85 2.32 -6.91
C ASN A 27 -0.38 2.32 -5.98
N VAL A 28 -0.17 2.17 -4.66
CA VAL A 28 -1.29 2.15 -3.70
C VAL A 28 -1.93 3.52 -3.54
N GLY A 29 -1.11 4.60 -3.47
CA GLY A 29 -1.63 5.96 -3.31
C GLY A 29 -2.50 6.42 -4.47
N MET A 30 -2.09 6.10 -5.71
CA MET A 30 -2.88 6.39 -6.91
C MET A 30 -4.23 5.67 -6.92
N GLU A 31 -4.23 4.37 -6.63
CA GLU A 31 -5.48 3.60 -6.57
C GLU A 31 -6.38 4.06 -5.42
N LEU A 32 -5.82 4.41 -4.26
CA LEU A 32 -6.60 4.97 -3.16
C LEU A 32 -7.29 6.28 -3.56
N ILE A 33 -6.55 7.22 -4.19
CA ILE A 33 -7.10 8.48 -4.67
C ILE A 33 -8.22 8.22 -5.69
N LYS A 34 -8.01 7.28 -6.62
CA LYS A 34 -9.01 6.87 -7.60
C LYS A 34 -10.30 6.37 -6.93
N PHE A 35 -10.20 5.50 -5.93
CA PHE A 35 -11.36 4.98 -5.20
C PHE A 35 -12.09 6.06 -4.42
N LEU A 36 -11.39 6.94 -3.70
CA LEU A 36 -11.97 8.04 -2.97
C LEU A 36 -12.71 9.01 -3.90
N TYR A 37 -12.15 9.25 -5.09
CA TYR A 37 -12.76 10.12 -6.10
C TYR A 37 -14.01 9.51 -6.74
N ALA A 38 -13.94 8.22 -7.13
CA ALA A 38 -15.05 7.53 -7.81
C ALA A 38 -16.31 7.40 -6.94
N LYS A 39 -16.17 7.36 -5.63
CA LYS A 39 -17.27 7.28 -4.68
C LYS A 39 -17.93 8.62 -4.35
N ASN A 40 -17.52 9.73 -4.97
CA ASN A 40 -17.91 11.07 -4.52
C ASN A 40 -17.74 11.17 -2.99
N SER A 41 -16.58 10.74 -2.50
CA SER A 41 -16.26 10.70 -1.08
C SER A 41 -16.59 12.05 -0.42
N LYS A 42 -17.14 12.00 0.78
CA LYS A 42 -17.36 13.18 1.62
C LYS A 42 -16.07 13.70 2.25
N CYS A 43 -14.92 13.36 1.66
CA CYS A 43 -13.60 13.74 2.14
C CYS A 43 -12.90 14.64 1.11
N GLU A 44 -12.14 15.59 1.60
CA GLU A 44 -11.18 16.36 0.79
C GLU A 44 -9.86 15.59 0.77
N ILE A 45 -9.31 15.41 -0.43
CA ILE A 45 -8.09 14.63 -0.61
C ILE A 45 -6.91 15.55 -0.86
N VAL A 46 -5.87 15.40 -0.05
CA VAL A 46 -4.62 16.14 -0.17
C VAL A 46 -3.50 15.15 -0.52
N ALA A 47 -2.95 15.27 -1.72
CA ALA A 47 -1.86 14.43 -2.20
C ALA A 47 -0.50 14.96 -1.70
N GLY A 48 0.15 14.20 -0.81
CA GLY A 48 1.51 14.48 -0.35
C GLY A 48 2.53 14.00 -1.38
N VAL A 49 3.21 14.92 -2.07
CA VAL A 49 4.09 14.64 -3.21
C VAL A 49 5.39 15.44 -3.15
N ARG A 50 6.48 14.89 -3.70
CA ARG A 50 7.78 15.59 -3.77
C ARG A 50 7.85 16.63 -4.90
N ASN A 51 7.11 16.41 -5.99
CA ASN A 51 7.07 17.32 -7.14
C ASN A 51 5.62 17.56 -7.54
N ILE A 52 5.10 18.74 -7.17
CA ILE A 52 3.71 19.12 -7.39
C ILE A 52 3.37 19.20 -8.88
N GLU A 53 4.23 19.85 -9.70
CA GLU A 53 3.94 20.06 -11.11
C GLU A 53 3.86 18.74 -11.90
N LYS A 54 4.80 17.82 -11.65
CA LYS A 54 4.74 16.47 -12.24
C LYS A 54 3.49 15.71 -11.77
N SER A 55 3.12 15.88 -10.51
CA SER A 55 1.95 15.18 -9.93
C SER A 55 0.63 15.71 -10.48
N LYS A 56 0.50 17.01 -10.72
CA LYS A 56 -0.67 17.59 -11.41
C LYS A 56 -0.87 17.00 -12.80
N GLN A 57 0.21 16.68 -13.53
CA GLN A 57 0.11 16.02 -14.83
C GLN A 57 -0.41 14.59 -14.71
N ILE A 58 0.04 13.85 -13.69
CA ILE A 58 -0.44 12.48 -13.43
C ILE A 58 -1.93 12.49 -13.08
N PHE A 59 -2.36 13.44 -12.26
CA PHE A 59 -3.72 13.56 -11.75
C PHE A 59 -4.57 14.60 -12.48
N LYS A 60 -4.31 14.88 -13.77
CA LYS A 60 -4.98 15.92 -14.56
C LYS A 60 -6.51 15.82 -14.60
N ASN A 61 -7.07 14.63 -14.37
CA ASN A 61 -8.51 14.37 -14.39
C ASN A 61 -9.16 14.46 -13.00
N TYR A 62 -8.43 14.97 -11.98
CA TYR A 62 -8.88 15.02 -10.58
C TYR A 62 -8.93 16.47 -10.12
N ASP A 63 -9.96 17.21 -10.55
CA ASP A 63 -10.07 18.68 -10.41
C ASP A 63 -10.06 19.20 -8.97
N LYS A 64 -10.54 18.37 -8.02
CA LYS A 64 -10.62 18.74 -6.59
C LYS A 64 -9.45 18.19 -5.75
N LEU A 65 -8.45 17.56 -6.41
CA LEU A 65 -7.29 17.02 -5.69
C LEU A 65 -6.33 18.15 -5.35
N GLU A 66 -6.11 18.35 -4.06
CA GLU A 66 -5.11 19.27 -3.59
C GLU A 66 -3.72 18.61 -3.53
N PHE A 67 -2.67 19.42 -3.69
CA PHE A 67 -1.29 18.95 -3.66
C PHE A 67 -0.49 19.73 -2.64
N VAL A 68 0.27 18.99 -1.81
CA VAL A 68 1.22 19.59 -0.87
C VAL A 68 2.60 18.98 -1.06
N ASN A 69 3.63 19.78 -0.84
CA ASN A 69 4.99 19.26 -0.83
C ASN A 69 5.20 18.42 0.43
N PHE A 70 5.48 17.13 0.24
CA PHE A 70 5.76 16.17 1.31
C PHE A 70 6.92 15.26 0.91
N ASP A 71 7.97 15.25 1.72
CA ASP A 71 9.13 14.37 1.54
C ASP A 71 9.55 13.78 2.89
N PHE A 72 9.57 12.45 3.00
CA PHE A 72 10.03 11.76 4.21
C PHE A 72 11.46 12.10 4.61
N GLU A 73 12.31 12.43 3.63
CA GLU A 73 13.71 12.75 3.85
C GLU A 73 13.96 14.24 4.18
N ASN A 74 12.93 15.08 4.05
CA ASN A 74 12.97 16.50 4.40
C ASN A 74 11.89 16.86 5.43
N THR A 75 12.26 16.91 6.71
CA THR A 75 11.36 17.19 7.82
C THR A 75 10.73 18.58 7.78
N GLU A 76 11.34 19.55 7.08
CA GLU A 76 10.80 20.90 6.92
C GLU A 76 9.46 20.91 6.18
N THR A 77 9.21 19.88 5.34
CA THR A 77 7.96 19.74 4.60
C THR A 77 6.79 19.31 5.49
N PHE A 78 7.05 18.71 6.67
CA PHE A 78 6.01 18.10 7.49
C PHE A 78 5.03 19.13 8.05
N HIS A 79 5.54 20.25 8.57
CA HIS A 79 4.70 21.25 9.22
C HIS A 79 3.62 21.80 8.28
N LYS A 80 4.02 22.18 7.06
CA LYS A 80 3.10 22.73 6.06
C LYS A 80 2.18 21.68 5.45
N SER A 81 2.68 20.47 5.20
CA SER A 81 1.86 19.40 4.61
C SER A 81 0.78 18.86 5.54
N LEU A 82 0.88 19.12 6.83
CA LEU A 82 -0.08 18.69 7.85
C LEU A 82 -1.02 19.82 8.31
N GLU A 83 -1.05 20.96 7.62
CA GLU A 83 -1.99 22.05 7.92
C GLU A 83 -3.42 21.66 7.51
N ASN A 84 -4.37 21.83 8.43
CA ASN A 84 -5.78 21.54 8.25
C ASN A 84 -6.04 20.09 7.80
N ILE A 85 -5.24 19.13 8.27
CA ILE A 85 -5.43 17.71 8.01
C ILE A 85 -6.09 17.05 9.23
N ASP A 86 -7.10 16.22 8.99
CA ASP A 86 -7.81 15.46 10.02
C ASP A 86 -7.27 14.04 10.13
N VAL A 87 -6.95 13.42 8.99
CA VAL A 87 -6.49 12.02 8.91
C VAL A 87 -5.26 11.91 8.01
N VAL A 88 -4.28 11.12 8.43
CA VAL A 88 -3.11 10.80 7.60
C VAL A 88 -3.18 9.35 7.11
N PHE A 89 -3.21 9.14 5.81
CA PHE A 89 -2.93 7.84 5.21
C PHE A 89 -1.42 7.73 4.98
N LEU A 90 -0.77 6.90 5.79
CA LEU A 90 0.68 6.77 5.84
C LEU A 90 1.16 5.56 5.03
N LEU A 91 1.96 5.82 4.00
CA LEU A 91 2.67 4.83 3.20
C LEU A 91 4.17 4.92 3.47
N ARG A 92 4.82 3.79 3.75
CA ARG A 92 6.27 3.74 3.91
C ARG A 92 6.96 3.53 2.56
N PRO A 93 7.83 4.44 2.10
CA PRO A 93 8.67 4.19 0.93
C PRO A 93 9.60 2.99 1.18
N PRO A 94 9.77 2.04 0.21
CA PRO A 94 10.51 0.80 0.44
C PRO A 94 11.99 1.01 0.79
N HIS A 95 12.63 2.09 0.34
CA HIS A 95 14.03 2.42 0.63
C HIS A 95 14.24 3.05 2.02
N ILE A 96 13.19 3.53 2.68
CA ILE A 96 13.29 4.14 4.02
C ILE A 96 13.11 3.06 5.09
N SER A 97 14.18 2.74 5.82
CA SER A 97 14.19 1.73 6.89
C SER A 97 14.45 2.29 8.29
N ASP A 98 15.12 3.45 8.40
CA ASP A 98 15.38 4.11 9.69
C ASP A 98 14.13 4.84 10.19
N THR A 99 13.39 4.16 11.06
CA THR A 99 12.13 4.67 11.60
C THR A 99 12.33 5.82 12.61
N ASN A 100 13.43 5.84 13.32
CA ASN A 100 13.72 6.92 14.27
C ASN A 100 14.07 8.22 13.56
N LYS A 101 14.83 8.13 12.47
CA LYS A 101 15.22 9.30 11.68
C LYS A 101 14.06 9.93 10.92
N TYR A 102 13.19 9.11 10.32
CA TYR A 102 12.19 9.60 9.36
C TYR A 102 10.75 9.58 9.90
N PHE A 103 10.35 8.53 10.63
CA PHE A 103 8.95 8.38 11.06
C PHE A 103 8.68 8.97 12.43
N ARG A 104 9.64 8.92 13.37
CA ARG A 104 9.45 9.54 14.69
C ARG A 104 9.20 11.05 14.60
N PRO A 105 9.99 11.86 13.83
CA PRO A 105 9.70 13.28 13.66
C PRO A 105 8.34 13.55 12.99
N LEU A 106 7.96 12.74 11.99
CA LEU A 106 6.68 12.88 11.33
C LEU A 106 5.52 12.64 12.29
N ILE A 107 5.54 11.51 13.02
CA ILE A 107 4.49 11.15 13.97
C ILE A 107 4.40 12.18 15.12
N GLN A 108 5.54 12.69 15.58
CA GLN A 108 5.58 13.79 16.54
C GLN A 108 4.90 15.04 15.98
N THR A 109 5.18 15.40 14.71
CA THR A 109 4.56 16.58 14.07
C THR A 109 3.06 16.38 13.89
N ILE A 110 2.61 15.20 13.49
CA ILE A 110 1.20 14.82 13.41
C ILE A 110 0.52 15.07 14.76
N LYS A 111 1.09 14.53 15.84
CA LYS A 111 0.56 14.72 17.21
C LYS A 111 0.53 16.18 17.65
N ASN A 112 1.60 16.94 17.40
CA ASN A 112 1.72 18.35 17.75
C ASN A 112 0.73 19.26 17.00
N LYS A 113 0.30 18.85 15.80
CA LYS A 113 -0.73 19.53 15.00
C LYS A 113 -2.16 19.19 15.47
N GLY A 114 -2.31 18.34 16.48
CA GLY A 114 -3.62 17.92 16.97
C GLY A 114 -4.31 16.84 16.09
N ILE A 115 -3.61 16.34 15.08
CA ILE A 115 -4.11 15.24 14.24
C ILE A 115 -4.05 13.96 15.08
N ASN A 116 -5.19 13.30 15.26
CA ASN A 116 -5.28 12.11 16.09
C ASN A 116 -5.56 10.82 15.32
N GLU A 117 -5.88 10.91 14.03
CA GLU A 117 -6.27 9.78 13.22
C GLU A 117 -5.20 9.44 12.17
N ILE A 118 -4.79 8.18 12.12
CA ILE A 118 -3.82 7.67 11.15
C ILE A 118 -4.23 6.31 10.62
N VAL A 119 -4.20 6.14 9.31
CA VAL A 119 -4.32 4.84 8.65
C VAL A 119 -2.96 4.48 8.08
N PHE A 120 -2.35 3.42 8.58
CA PHE A 120 -1.02 3.01 8.15
C PHE A 120 -1.07 1.74 7.30
N LEU A 121 -0.52 1.80 6.09
CA LEU A 121 -0.30 0.61 5.27
C LEU A 121 0.93 -0.14 5.79
N SER A 122 0.65 -1.15 6.58
CA SER A 122 1.62 -2.08 7.16
C SER A 122 1.85 -3.30 6.27
N VAL A 123 2.11 -4.46 6.83
CA VAL A 123 2.28 -5.73 6.11
C VAL A 123 1.74 -6.90 6.93
N GLN A 124 1.26 -7.94 6.26
CA GLN A 124 0.83 -9.19 6.90
C GLN A 124 1.97 -9.83 7.70
N GLY A 125 1.66 -10.33 8.89
CA GLY A 125 2.64 -11.00 9.76
C GLY A 125 3.63 -10.06 10.44
N VAL A 126 3.37 -8.76 10.46
CA VAL A 126 4.22 -7.74 11.08
C VAL A 126 4.49 -8.02 12.57
N GLU A 127 3.56 -8.63 13.27
CA GLU A 127 3.66 -8.99 14.69
C GLU A 127 4.72 -10.07 14.96
N LYS A 128 5.10 -10.84 13.94
CA LYS A 128 6.10 -11.93 14.06
C LYS A 128 7.54 -11.43 14.01
N SER A 129 7.77 -10.19 13.59
CA SER A 129 9.12 -9.66 13.40
C SER A 129 9.27 -8.24 13.95
N LYS A 130 9.92 -8.13 15.12
CA LYS A 130 10.18 -6.83 15.79
C LYS A 130 11.22 -5.96 15.08
N ILE A 131 11.97 -6.51 14.13
CA ILE A 131 13.07 -5.80 13.45
C ILE A 131 12.63 -5.09 12.18
N ILE A 132 11.52 -5.49 11.55
CA ILE A 132 11.06 -4.85 10.31
C ILE A 132 10.55 -3.43 10.58
N PRO A 133 10.78 -2.51 9.63
CA PRO A 133 10.36 -1.10 9.80
C PRO A 133 8.87 -0.94 10.09
N HIS A 134 8.00 -1.73 9.48
CA HIS A 134 6.55 -1.64 9.68
C HIS A 134 6.15 -1.89 11.14
N HIS A 135 6.74 -2.91 11.81
CA HIS A 135 6.51 -3.15 13.23
C HIS A 135 6.91 -1.95 14.10
N LYS A 136 8.06 -1.36 13.80
CA LYS A 136 8.55 -0.20 14.54
C LYS A 136 7.66 1.03 14.32
N ILE A 137 7.10 1.21 13.11
CA ILE A 137 6.17 2.31 12.82
C ILE A 137 4.83 2.09 13.53
N GLU A 138 4.24 0.88 13.49
CA GLU A 138 3.02 0.58 14.27
C GLU A 138 3.23 0.88 15.75
N LYS A 139 4.39 0.46 16.30
CA LYS A 139 4.75 0.75 17.69
C LYS A 139 4.86 2.24 17.98
N LEU A 140 5.53 3.02 17.11
CA LEU A 140 5.61 4.48 17.26
C LEU A 140 4.22 5.12 17.26
N ILE A 141 3.34 4.76 16.32
CA ILE A 141 1.98 5.30 16.24
C ILE A 141 1.21 5.07 17.55
N THR A 142 1.32 3.87 18.11
CA THR A 142 0.66 3.52 19.40
C THR A 142 1.32 4.21 20.59
N GLU A 143 2.65 4.33 20.64
CA GLU A 143 3.39 5.02 21.69
C GLU A 143 3.02 6.52 21.77
N PHE A 144 2.77 7.16 20.63
CA PHE A 144 2.31 8.55 20.58
C PHE A 144 0.82 8.74 20.89
N GLY A 145 0.08 7.64 21.18
CA GLY A 145 -1.32 7.68 21.52
C GLY A 145 -2.23 8.14 20.39
N LEU A 146 -1.86 7.86 19.14
CA LEU A 146 -2.70 8.15 17.98
C LEU A 146 -3.77 7.07 17.82
N HIS A 147 -4.99 7.46 17.50
CA HIS A 147 -6.00 6.53 17.00
C HIS A 147 -5.56 6.02 15.63
N HIS A 148 -5.60 4.70 15.44
CA HIS A 148 -5.01 4.11 14.26
C HIS A 148 -5.86 3.02 13.64
N ILE A 149 -5.65 2.83 12.34
CA ILE A 149 -6.06 1.63 11.61
C ILE A 149 -4.81 1.10 10.93
N PHE A 150 -4.43 -0.16 11.18
CA PHE A 150 -3.35 -0.82 10.49
C PHE A 150 -3.90 -1.74 9.41
N ILE A 151 -3.65 -1.43 8.15
CA ILE A 151 -3.96 -2.27 7.00
C ILE A 151 -2.73 -3.14 6.75
N ARG A 152 -2.88 -4.46 6.88
CA ARG A 152 -1.79 -5.44 6.76
C ARG A 152 -1.98 -6.32 5.54
N PRO A 153 -1.65 -5.82 4.33
CA PRO A 153 -1.79 -6.60 3.10
C PRO A 153 -0.78 -7.73 3.02
N SER A 154 -1.15 -8.76 2.27
CA SER A 154 -0.27 -9.83 1.84
C SER A 154 0.61 -9.41 0.65
N TYR A 155 1.19 -10.35 -0.11
CA TYR A 155 2.12 -10.06 -1.20
C TYR A 155 1.39 -9.44 -2.41
N PHE A 156 1.86 -8.31 -2.92
CA PHE A 156 1.20 -7.57 -4.00
C PHE A 156 1.33 -8.27 -5.35
N MET A 157 0.20 -8.44 -6.04
CA MET A 157 0.17 -8.93 -7.43
C MET A 157 0.97 -8.03 -8.37
N GLN A 158 0.97 -6.72 -8.13
CA GLN A 158 1.70 -5.73 -8.92
C GLN A 158 3.22 -5.91 -8.91
N ASN A 159 3.78 -6.73 -8.01
CA ASN A 159 5.19 -7.09 -8.11
C ASN A 159 5.52 -7.81 -9.43
N LEU A 160 4.54 -8.50 -10.04
CA LEU A 160 4.70 -9.12 -11.35
C LEU A 160 4.84 -8.10 -12.48
N THR A 161 4.16 -6.95 -12.35
CA THR A 161 4.15 -5.88 -13.37
C THR A 161 5.10 -4.72 -13.05
N THR A 162 5.91 -4.85 -12.00
CA THR A 162 6.90 -3.85 -11.57
C THR A 162 8.26 -4.51 -11.32
N THR A 163 8.50 -4.97 -10.10
CA THR A 163 9.81 -5.49 -9.65
C THR A 163 10.29 -6.70 -10.45
N LEU A 164 9.38 -7.57 -10.89
CA LEU A 164 9.68 -8.81 -11.61
C LEU A 164 9.50 -8.68 -13.13
N LEU A 165 8.93 -7.58 -13.60
CA LEU A 165 8.51 -7.42 -14.99
C LEU A 165 9.67 -7.59 -15.99
N ASN A 166 10.79 -6.92 -15.75
CA ASN A 166 11.93 -6.97 -16.68
C ASN A 166 12.45 -8.40 -16.89
N ASP A 167 12.57 -9.21 -15.84
CA ASP A 167 12.97 -10.61 -16.00
C ASP A 167 11.92 -11.42 -16.77
N ILE A 168 10.62 -11.14 -16.53
CA ILE A 168 9.53 -11.83 -17.22
C ILE A 168 9.52 -11.48 -18.71
N VAL A 169 9.65 -10.19 -19.04
CA VAL A 169 9.57 -9.72 -20.44
C VAL A 169 10.86 -10.04 -21.22
N GLU A 170 12.03 -9.70 -20.66
CA GLU A 170 13.30 -9.79 -21.39
C GLU A 170 13.90 -11.20 -21.38
N LYS A 171 13.69 -11.94 -20.26
CA LYS A 171 14.34 -13.25 -20.06
C LYS A 171 13.35 -14.41 -20.11
N ARG A 172 12.04 -14.15 -20.18
CA ARG A 172 10.97 -15.14 -20.02
C ARG A 172 11.14 -15.96 -18.74
N LYS A 173 11.51 -15.29 -17.63
CA LYS A 173 11.82 -15.94 -16.36
C LYS A 173 11.35 -15.14 -15.17
N ILE A 174 10.91 -15.85 -14.15
CA ILE A 174 10.78 -15.31 -12.79
C ILE A 174 12.00 -15.79 -12.01
N ILE A 175 12.89 -14.90 -11.60
CA ILE A 175 14.14 -15.24 -10.92
C ILE A 175 14.08 -14.79 -9.47
N LEU A 176 13.91 -15.73 -8.53
CA LEU A 176 13.82 -15.44 -7.09
C LEU A 176 14.37 -16.62 -6.25
N PRO A 177 14.81 -16.37 -5.00
CA PRO A 177 15.26 -17.43 -4.09
C PRO A 177 14.11 -18.05 -3.28
N ALA A 178 12.87 -18.13 -3.84
CA ALA A 178 11.69 -18.50 -3.07
C ALA A 178 11.43 -20.01 -2.94
N GLY A 179 12.13 -20.85 -3.71
CA GLY A 179 11.91 -22.29 -3.68
C GLY A 179 10.49 -22.67 -4.01
N LYS A 180 9.88 -23.53 -3.17
CA LYS A 180 8.48 -23.95 -3.28
C LYS A 180 7.56 -23.17 -2.32
N ALA A 181 8.08 -22.12 -1.65
CA ALA A 181 7.26 -21.32 -0.74
C ALA A 181 6.04 -20.75 -1.44
N LYS A 182 4.91 -20.81 -0.76
CA LYS A 182 3.65 -20.21 -1.23
C LYS A 182 3.48 -18.83 -0.62
N PHE A 183 2.95 -17.94 -1.42
CA PHE A 183 2.63 -16.56 -1.07
C PHE A 183 1.14 -16.34 -1.23
N ASN A 184 0.55 -15.57 -0.36
CA ASN A 184 -0.78 -15.07 -0.57
C ASN A 184 -0.70 -13.81 -1.44
N TRP A 185 -1.48 -13.73 -2.48
CA TRP A 185 -1.42 -12.66 -3.48
C TRP A 185 -2.65 -11.76 -3.37
N ILE A 186 -2.42 -10.45 -3.24
CA ILE A 186 -3.49 -9.45 -3.16
C ILE A 186 -3.29 -8.36 -4.21
N ASP A 187 -4.36 -7.96 -4.86
CA ASP A 187 -4.37 -6.85 -5.79
C ASP A 187 -4.35 -5.52 -5.02
N ILE A 188 -3.56 -4.56 -5.48
CA ILE A 188 -3.52 -3.20 -4.91
C ILE A 188 -4.88 -2.51 -5.02
N GLU A 189 -5.69 -2.78 -6.03
CA GLU A 189 -7.05 -2.26 -6.14
C GLU A 189 -7.92 -2.69 -4.94
N ASN A 190 -7.80 -3.95 -4.51
CA ASN A 190 -8.52 -4.44 -3.32
C ASN A 190 -8.02 -3.76 -2.03
N ILE A 191 -6.73 -3.51 -1.91
CA ILE A 191 -6.15 -2.79 -0.78
C ILE A 191 -6.68 -1.35 -0.75
N ALA A 192 -6.69 -0.68 -1.89
CA ALA A 192 -7.15 0.69 -2.04
C ALA A 192 -8.65 0.84 -1.74
N GLU A 193 -9.48 -0.11 -2.19
CA GLU A 193 -10.92 -0.15 -1.87
C GLU A 193 -11.13 -0.26 -0.35
N VAL A 194 -10.43 -1.18 0.31
CA VAL A 194 -10.47 -1.31 1.78
C VAL A 194 -10.01 -0.03 2.46
N ALA A 195 -8.88 0.54 2.03
CA ALA A 195 -8.34 1.75 2.61
C ALA A 195 -9.33 2.92 2.51
N ALA A 196 -10.00 3.09 1.36
CA ALA A 196 -11.02 4.11 1.17
C ALA A 196 -12.21 3.93 2.13
N ILE A 197 -12.73 2.70 2.26
CA ILE A 197 -13.84 2.40 3.18
C ILE A 197 -13.44 2.67 4.64
N LEU A 198 -12.23 2.27 5.05
CA LEU A 198 -11.74 2.45 6.42
C LEU A 198 -11.49 3.92 6.76
N LEU A 199 -11.00 4.71 5.81
CA LEU A 199 -10.82 6.17 5.96
C LEU A 199 -12.17 6.89 6.15
N GLU A 200 -13.16 6.56 5.32
CA GLU A 200 -14.50 7.15 5.41
C GLU A 200 -15.24 6.77 6.71
N ASN A 201 -14.94 5.60 7.25
CA ASN A 201 -15.60 5.05 8.42
C ASN A 201 -14.65 4.87 9.61
N PHE A 202 -13.66 5.74 9.77
CA PHE A 202 -12.54 5.58 10.71
C PHE A 202 -13.00 5.22 12.11
N GLU A 203 -14.00 5.90 12.65
CA GLU A 203 -14.52 5.70 14.02
C GLU A 203 -14.97 4.26 14.30
N ASN A 204 -15.55 3.58 13.30
CA ASN A 204 -16.04 2.22 13.43
C ASN A 204 -14.90 1.17 13.49
N TYR A 205 -13.72 1.56 13.04
CA TYR A 205 -12.57 0.63 12.87
C TYR A 205 -11.31 1.07 13.65
N LYS A 206 -11.36 2.18 14.37
CA LYS A 206 -10.20 2.74 15.08
C LYS A 206 -9.58 1.76 16.08
N ASN A 207 -8.28 1.88 16.25
CA ASN A 207 -7.43 1.08 17.13
C ASN A 207 -7.47 -0.43 16.81
N ARG A 208 -7.62 -0.77 15.53
CA ARG A 208 -7.65 -2.15 15.04
C ARG A 208 -6.68 -2.36 13.88
N SER A 209 -6.35 -3.63 13.66
CA SER A 209 -5.50 -4.09 12.55
C SER A 209 -6.27 -5.09 11.70
N PHE A 210 -6.11 -5.00 10.38
CA PHE A 210 -6.83 -5.84 9.43
C PHE A 210 -5.87 -6.44 8.42
N GLU A 211 -5.83 -7.77 8.32
CA GLU A 211 -5.11 -8.47 7.27
C GLU A 211 -5.95 -8.49 5.99
N ILE A 212 -5.37 -8.01 4.88
CA ILE A 212 -6.01 -7.99 3.57
C ILE A 212 -5.27 -8.96 2.67
N THR A 213 -5.95 -10.05 2.33
CA THR A 213 -5.37 -11.17 1.59
C THR A 213 -6.21 -11.55 0.38
N GLY A 214 -5.57 -12.19 -0.59
CA GLY A 214 -6.28 -12.91 -1.63
C GLY A 214 -6.86 -14.23 -1.10
N THR A 215 -7.50 -14.98 -1.99
CA THR A 215 -8.25 -16.20 -1.65
C THR A 215 -7.39 -17.46 -1.59
N GLU A 216 -6.17 -17.42 -2.14
CA GLU A 216 -5.32 -18.60 -2.28
C GLU A 216 -3.84 -18.32 -2.06
N ASN A 217 -3.11 -19.34 -1.64
CA ASN A 217 -1.67 -19.31 -1.53
C ASN A 217 -1.04 -20.07 -2.70
N VAL A 218 -0.30 -19.37 -3.55
CA VAL A 218 0.37 -19.96 -4.72
C VAL A 218 1.87 -19.68 -4.73
N ASN A 219 2.64 -20.62 -5.27
CA ASN A 219 4.08 -20.46 -5.46
C ASN A 219 4.42 -19.90 -6.84
N PHE A 220 5.67 -19.51 -7.04
CA PHE A 220 6.12 -18.91 -8.29
C PHE A 220 6.14 -19.88 -9.48
N TYR A 221 6.16 -21.20 -9.28
CA TYR A 221 5.95 -22.18 -10.36
C TYR A 221 4.55 -21.99 -10.96
N ARG A 222 3.52 -21.97 -10.10
CA ARG A 222 2.15 -21.75 -10.56
C ARG A 222 1.95 -20.39 -11.23
N ILE A 223 2.62 -19.34 -10.74
CA ILE A 223 2.57 -18.01 -11.37
C ILE A 223 3.19 -18.05 -12.77
N ALA A 224 4.34 -18.70 -12.93
CA ALA A 224 4.98 -18.87 -14.24
C ALA A 224 4.08 -19.61 -15.22
N ASP A 225 3.40 -20.69 -14.79
CA ASP A 225 2.43 -21.42 -15.60
C ASP A 225 1.23 -20.53 -16.01
N LEU A 226 0.68 -19.73 -15.08
CA LEU A 226 -0.44 -18.83 -15.37
C LEU A 226 -0.06 -17.77 -16.40
N ILE A 227 1.11 -17.16 -16.28
CA ILE A 227 1.61 -16.16 -17.25
C ILE A 227 1.84 -16.86 -18.60
N SER A 228 2.52 -18.02 -18.62
CA SER A 228 2.80 -18.77 -19.85
C SER A 228 1.54 -19.07 -20.65
N ASN A 229 0.50 -19.57 -19.96
CA ASN A 229 -0.78 -19.88 -20.60
C ASN A 229 -1.50 -18.62 -21.12
N MET A 230 -1.31 -17.47 -20.43
CA MET A 230 -1.97 -16.23 -20.82
C MET A 230 -1.35 -15.61 -22.08
N ILE A 231 -0.02 -15.59 -22.16
CA ILE A 231 0.69 -14.98 -23.29
C ILE A 231 1.01 -15.97 -24.41
N ASN A 232 0.66 -17.25 -24.22
CA ASN A 232 0.96 -18.36 -25.13
C ASN A 232 2.47 -18.50 -25.45
N GLU A 233 3.31 -18.15 -24.47
CA GLU A 233 4.77 -18.29 -24.51
C GLU A 233 5.27 -18.84 -23.17
N ARG A 234 6.32 -19.65 -23.20
CA ARG A 234 6.86 -20.27 -21.99
C ARG A 234 7.59 -19.23 -21.12
N VAL A 235 7.17 -19.10 -19.87
CA VAL A 235 7.85 -18.38 -18.79
C VAL A 235 8.24 -19.40 -17.74
N ASP A 236 9.52 -19.44 -17.37
CA ASP A 236 10.02 -20.38 -16.37
C ASP A 236 10.27 -19.69 -15.02
N TYR A 237 10.06 -20.42 -13.92
CA TYR A 237 10.52 -19.98 -12.60
C TYR A 237 11.90 -20.58 -12.30
N GLU A 238 12.90 -19.73 -12.10
CA GLU A 238 14.25 -20.12 -11.69
C GLU A 238 14.48 -19.83 -10.21
N ASN A 239 14.58 -20.90 -9.41
CA ASN A 239 14.89 -20.81 -8.00
C ASN A 239 16.40 -20.65 -7.80
N PHE A 240 16.88 -19.41 -7.66
CA PHE A 240 18.28 -19.16 -7.34
C PHE A 240 18.56 -19.34 -5.84
N ASN A 241 19.77 -19.78 -5.49
CA ASN A 241 20.23 -19.59 -4.11
C ASN A 241 20.49 -18.09 -3.85
N PRO A 242 20.45 -17.63 -2.59
CA PRO A 242 20.58 -16.21 -2.26
C PRO A 242 21.86 -15.56 -2.79
N LEU A 243 22.99 -16.29 -2.82
CA LEU A 243 24.26 -15.74 -3.30
C LEU A 243 24.27 -15.53 -4.82
N LYS A 244 23.76 -16.51 -5.59
CA LYS A 244 23.59 -16.39 -7.05
C LYS A 244 22.61 -15.26 -7.36
N PHE A 245 21.49 -15.18 -6.64
CA PHE A 245 20.51 -14.12 -6.79
C PHE A 245 21.13 -12.73 -6.55
N PHE A 246 21.86 -12.58 -5.45
CA PHE A 246 22.55 -11.33 -5.11
C PHE A 246 23.48 -10.88 -6.24
N ARG A 247 24.35 -11.78 -6.71
CA ARG A 247 25.32 -11.47 -7.77
C ARG A 247 24.64 -11.08 -9.08
N THR A 248 23.57 -11.79 -9.45
CA THR A 248 22.80 -11.49 -10.67
C THR A 248 22.14 -10.13 -10.57
N LYS A 249 21.40 -9.86 -9.49
CA LYS A 249 20.69 -8.58 -9.32
C LYS A 249 21.64 -7.38 -9.14
N LYS A 250 22.83 -7.62 -8.61
CA LYS A 250 23.88 -6.59 -8.55
C LYS A 250 24.41 -6.23 -9.94
N LYS A 251 24.56 -7.22 -10.84
CA LYS A 251 24.91 -6.97 -12.26
C LYS A 251 23.78 -6.25 -13.01
N ASP A 252 22.51 -6.53 -12.66
CA ASP A 252 21.34 -5.81 -13.19
C ASP A 252 21.22 -4.37 -12.64
N GLY A 253 22.21 -3.87 -11.85
CA GLY A 253 22.24 -2.50 -11.32
C GLY A 253 21.38 -2.25 -10.08
N ILE A 254 20.76 -3.26 -9.50
CA ILE A 254 19.91 -3.10 -8.32
C ILE A 254 20.78 -2.79 -7.08
N SER A 255 20.31 -1.85 -6.25
CA SER A 255 21.01 -1.45 -5.03
C SER A 255 21.12 -2.61 -4.04
N THR A 256 22.22 -2.69 -3.30
CA THR A 256 22.48 -3.74 -2.30
C THR A 256 21.33 -3.84 -1.29
N GLY A 257 20.84 -2.70 -0.79
CA GLY A 257 19.73 -2.69 0.18
C GLY A 257 18.45 -3.33 -0.38
N MET A 258 18.08 -3.00 -1.62
CA MET A 258 16.92 -3.59 -2.27
C MET A 258 17.09 -5.10 -2.50
N ILE A 259 18.28 -5.55 -2.94
CA ILE A 259 18.56 -7.00 -3.12
C ILE A 259 18.39 -7.76 -1.80
N LEU A 260 18.90 -7.20 -0.68
CA LEU A 260 18.76 -7.83 0.65
C LEU A 260 17.29 -7.90 1.08
N VAL A 261 16.50 -6.86 0.82
CA VAL A 261 15.04 -6.87 1.06
C VAL A 261 14.38 -7.95 0.21
N MET A 262 14.71 -8.06 -1.08
CA MET A 262 14.17 -9.10 -1.95
C MET A 262 14.53 -10.51 -1.46
N ILE A 263 15.78 -10.73 -1.03
CA ILE A 263 16.20 -12.03 -0.45
C ILE A 263 15.39 -12.31 0.81
N MET A 264 15.29 -11.38 1.72
CA MET A 264 14.53 -11.53 2.95
C MET A 264 13.07 -11.90 2.68
N LEU A 265 12.40 -11.17 1.79
CA LEU A 265 10.99 -11.37 1.46
C LEU A 265 10.70 -12.72 0.78
N HIS A 266 11.65 -13.26 0.01
CA HIS A 266 11.39 -14.46 -0.78
C HIS A 266 12.05 -15.72 -0.19
N PHE A 267 13.20 -15.58 0.46
CA PHE A 267 13.94 -16.73 1.01
C PHE A 267 13.41 -17.20 2.37
N LEU A 268 13.08 -16.25 3.27
CA LEU A 268 12.61 -16.59 4.63
C LEU A 268 11.28 -17.36 4.64
N PRO A 269 10.29 -17.07 3.78
CA PRO A 269 9.04 -17.83 3.75
C PRO A 269 9.19 -19.33 3.49
N ARG A 270 10.32 -19.77 2.93
CA ARG A 270 10.62 -21.18 2.74
C ARG A 270 10.66 -22.00 4.05
N PHE A 271 10.90 -21.32 5.16
CA PHE A 271 11.05 -21.90 6.51
C PHE A 271 9.87 -21.53 7.42
N GLN A 272 8.86 -20.93 6.87
CA GLN A 272 7.68 -20.49 7.61
C GLN A 272 6.43 -21.25 7.14
N PRO A 273 5.41 -21.38 8.00
CA PRO A 273 4.11 -21.88 7.56
C PRO A 273 3.51 -20.98 6.48
N GLU A 274 2.61 -21.53 5.68
CA GLU A 274 1.88 -20.76 4.67
C GLU A 274 1.16 -19.55 5.31
N PRO A 275 1.06 -18.43 4.59
CA PRO A 275 0.33 -17.26 5.06
C PRO A 275 -1.12 -17.60 5.38
N LYS A 276 -1.65 -17.04 6.45
CA LYS A 276 -3.08 -17.18 6.77
C LYS A 276 -3.91 -16.38 5.76
N ILE A 277 -5.07 -16.91 5.41
CA ILE A 277 -6.04 -16.24 4.55
C ILE A 277 -7.07 -15.56 5.46
N SER A 278 -7.31 -14.27 5.22
CA SER A 278 -8.30 -13.45 5.90
C SER A 278 -9.55 -13.30 5.03
N ASN A 279 -10.72 -13.35 5.63
CA ASN A 279 -11.98 -13.05 4.95
C ASN A 279 -12.45 -11.60 5.16
N PHE A 280 -11.56 -10.73 5.64
CA PHE A 280 -11.93 -9.37 5.99
C PHE A 280 -12.36 -8.56 4.76
N TYR A 281 -11.68 -8.71 3.62
CA TYR A 281 -12.07 -8.05 2.38
C TYR A 281 -13.52 -8.36 2.01
N GLU A 282 -13.88 -9.64 1.97
CA GLU A 282 -15.23 -10.10 1.64
C GLU A 282 -16.26 -9.57 2.65
N LYS A 283 -15.97 -9.65 3.95
CA LYS A 283 -16.86 -9.13 4.99
C LYS A 283 -17.09 -7.62 4.91
N LEU A 284 -16.07 -6.87 4.47
CA LEU A 284 -16.13 -5.41 4.38
C LEU A 284 -16.84 -4.94 3.11
N THR A 285 -16.57 -5.60 1.98
CA THR A 285 -17.01 -5.16 0.65
C THR A 285 -18.19 -5.93 0.08
N GLY A 286 -18.48 -7.13 0.62
CA GLY A 286 -19.43 -8.07 0.05
C GLY A 286 -18.94 -8.77 -1.23
N LYS A 287 -17.65 -8.61 -1.58
CA LYS A 287 -17.05 -9.15 -2.81
C LYS A 287 -15.89 -10.09 -2.48
N GLN A 288 -15.57 -10.99 -3.40
CA GLN A 288 -14.30 -11.70 -3.36
C GLN A 288 -13.16 -10.80 -3.85
N PRO A 289 -11.93 -10.89 -3.26
CA PRO A 289 -10.79 -10.20 -3.80
C PRO A 289 -10.41 -10.76 -5.17
N THR A 290 -9.80 -9.93 -6.00
CA THR A 290 -9.31 -10.29 -7.35
C THR A 290 -8.48 -11.57 -7.30
N LEU A 291 -8.78 -12.52 -8.17
CA LEU A 291 -7.97 -13.73 -8.32
C LEU A 291 -6.68 -13.43 -9.08
N ILE A 292 -5.59 -14.14 -8.76
CA ILE A 292 -4.30 -13.93 -9.45
C ILE A 292 -4.40 -14.17 -10.95
N ALA A 293 -5.24 -15.11 -11.38
CA ALA A 293 -5.47 -15.36 -12.80
C ALA A 293 -6.21 -14.20 -13.50
N GLU A 294 -7.16 -13.56 -12.81
CA GLU A 294 -7.87 -12.36 -13.30
C GLU A 294 -6.91 -11.18 -13.43
N PHE A 295 -6.04 -10.97 -12.42
CA PHE A 295 -4.99 -9.96 -12.46
C PHE A 295 -4.06 -10.19 -13.67
N ILE A 296 -3.53 -11.40 -13.85
CA ILE A 296 -2.65 -11.72 -14.97
C ILE A 296 -3.37 -11.49 -16.31
N LYS A 297 -4.67 -11.83 -16.40
CA LYS A 297 -5.48 -11.58 -17.60
C LYS A 297 -5.64 -10.07 -17.86
N ARG A 298 -5.91 -9.27 -16.83
CA ARG A 298 -6.05 -7.81 -16.94
C ARG A 298 -4.76 -7.14 -17.39
N GLU A 299 -3.63 -7.62 -16.92
CA GLU A 299 -2.31 -7.03 -17.14
C GLU A 299 -1.53 -7.72 -18.27
N ASN A 300 -2.16 -8.58 -19.08
CA ASN A 300 -1.51 -9.46 -20.05
C ASN A 300 -0.57 -8.73 -21.02
N GLU A 301 -0.99 -7.55 -21.51
CA GLU A 301 -0.20 -6.75 -22.46
C GLU A 301 1.18 -6.36 -21.90
N LYS A 302 1.29 -6.21 -20.56
CA LYS A 302 2.58 -5.88 -19.93
C LYS A 302 3.59 -7.04 -19.98
N PHE A 303 3.14 -8.27 -20.12
CA PHE A 303 4.00 -9.45 -20.16
C PHE A 303 4.48 -9.81 -21.57
N ILE A 304 3.92 -9.15 -22.60
CA ILE A 304 4.29 -9.33 -24.00
C ILE A 304 5.39 -8.30 -24.31
N THR A 305 6.44 -8.73 -24.99
CA THR A 305 7.49 -7.81 -25.50
C THR A 305 6.88 -6.88 -26.55
N GLN A 306 7.00 -5.58 -26.35
CA GLN A 306 6.65 -4.58 -27.38
C GLN A 306 7.71 -4.56 -28.47
#